data_ec2bbc9de4d405f83317eef45ed9ef32
#
_entry.id   ec2bbc9de4d405f83317eef45ed9ef32
#
_cell.length_a   1.000
_cell.length_b   1.000
_cell.length_c   1.000
_cell.angle_alpha   90.00
_cell.angle_beta   90.00
_cell.angle_gamma   90.00
#
_symmetry.space_group_name_H-M   'P 1'
#
loop_
_entity.id
_entity.type
_entity.pdbx_description
1 polymer ?
#
loop_
_entity_poly.entity_id
_entity_poly.type
_entity_poly.pdbx_seq_one_letter_code
_entity_poly.pdbx_strand_id
1 'polypeptide(L)'
;MAQSATKNEGATKAGTEGYFFKMDEVKPIDAGPTYSTSRGGVVEGERIQIGLIHKARGTGSRPHSHPNEQFNYVLQGTLRVKIGDSPETLCPAGTAIFVPANVVHSMVATPEEDVIFYVSKDLSHGIAGNPADGINSGPHFEPGFGPKSRAG
;
A
#
# COMPACT_ATOMS: atom_id res chain seq x y z
N MET A 1 -4.21 19.44 25.89
CA MET A 1 -4.68 19.54 24.48
C MET A 1 -4.89 18.16 23.90
N ALA A 2 -6.02 17.97 23.27
CA ALA A 2 -6.23 16.72 22.56
C ALA A 2 -5.23 16.64 21.40
N GLN A 3 -4.56 15.49 21.27
CA GLN A 3 -3.73 15.23 20.10
C GLN A 3 -4.66 15.11 18.88
N SER A 4 -4.27 15.70 17.77
CA SER A 4 -5.01 15.47 16.52
C SER A 4 -4.91 13.99 16.18
N ALA A 5 -6.04 13.33 16.00
CA ALA A 5 -6.05 11.94 15.61
C ALA A 5 -5.42 11.79 14.22
N THR A 6 -4.74 10.66 14.00
CA THR A 6 -4.27 10.31 12.68
C THR A 6 -5.46 9.96 11.79
N LYS A 7 -5.32 10.18 10.49
CA LYS A 7 -6.33 9.80 9.52
C LYS A 7 -6.40 8.27 9.37
N ASN A 8 -5.26 7.60 9.50
CA ASN A 8 -5.19 6.14 9.51
C ASN A 8 -5.16 5.64 10.94
N GLU A 9 -6.03 4.70 11.28
CA GLU A 9 -6.02 4.10 12.61
C GLU A 9 -4.68 3.38 12.85
N GLY A 10 -4.05 3.71 13.97
CA GLY A 10 -2.77 3.10 14.37
C GLY A 10 -1.53 3.70 13.73
N ALA A 11 -1.66 4.68 12.85
CA ALA A 11 -0.52 5.35 12.26
C ALA A 11 0.19 6.27 13.28
N THR A 12 1.45 6.55 13.02
CA THR A 12 2.27 7.45 13.82
C THR A 12 2.10 8.88 13.33
N LYS A 13 1.94 9.84 14.25
CA LYS A 13 1.78 11.25 13.90
C LYS A 13 3.11 11.98 14.05
N ALA A 14 3.66 12.44 12.94
CA ALA A 14 4.86 13.27 12.94
C ALA A 14 4.59 14.62 13.62
N GLY A 15 5.63 15.19 14.23
CA GLY A 15 5.50 16.39 15.03
C GLY A 15 5.13 16.07 16.47
N THR A 16 3.96 15.47 16.69
CA THR A 16 3.52 15.04 18.03
C THR A 16 4.43 13.95 18.59
N GLU A 17 4.83 12.99 17.77
CA GLU A 17 5.69 11.86 18.17
C GLU A 17 7.14 12.07 17.71
N GLY A 18 7.53 13.32 17.43
CA GLY A 18 8.89 13.66 17.02
C GLY A 18 9.03 13.85 15.51
N TYR A 19 10.29 13.88 15.06
CA TYR A 19 10.64 14.24 13.69
C TYR A 19 11.44 13.15 12.96
N PHE A 20 11.92 12.14 13.68
CA PHE A 20 12.81 11.11 13.12
C PHE A 20 12.19 9.75 13.38
N PHE A 21 12.04 8.96 12.32
CA PHE A 21 11.34 7.69 12.39
C PHE A 21 12.17 6.61 11.68
N LYS A 22 12.57 5.59 12.44
CA LYS A 22 13.11 4.37 11.86
C LYS A 22 11.93 3.53 11.39
N MET A 23 11.70 3.48 10.10
CA MET A 23 10.47 2.94 9.56
C MET A 23 10.23 1.47 9.87
N ASP A 24 11.29 0.69 10.07
CA ASP A 24 11.19 -0.70 10.50
C ASP A 24 10.78 -0.85 11.98
N GLU A 25 10.87 0.22 12.76
CA GLU A 25 10.45 0.27 14.17
C GLU A 25 9.08 0.91 14.36
N VAL A 26 8.54 1.57 13.33
CA VAL A 26 7.20 2.15 13.37
C VAL A 26 6.18 1.02 13.40
N LYS A 27 5.20 1.10 14.32
CA LYS A 27 4.17 0.07 14.46
C LYS A 27 3.47 -0.14 13.12
N PRO A 28 3.48 -1.37 12.56
CA PRO A 28 2.84 -1.62 11.26
C PRO A 28 1.32 -1.59 11.35
N ILE A 29 0.70 -1.16 10.27
CA ILE A 29 -0.75 -1.22 10.08
C ILE A 29 -1.06 -1.87 8.73
N ASP A 30 -2.27 -2.40 8.60
CA ASP A 30 -2.75 -2.90 7.32
C ASP A 30 -3.20 -1.73 6.44
N ALA A 31 -2.77 -1.75 5.18
CA ALA A 31 -3.13 -0.71 4.21
C ALA A 31 -4.08 -1.30 3.16
N GLY A 32 -5.39 -1.26 3.46
CA GLY A 32 -6.43 -1.74 2.58
C GLY A 32 -6.67 -3.24 2.65
N PRO A 33 -6.94 -3.82 3.85
CA PRO A 33 -7.07 -5.28 3.99
C PRO A 33 -8.26 -5.88 3.24
N THR A 34 -9.22 -5.07 2.83
CA THR A 34 -10.37 -5.53 2.06
C THR A 34 -10.02 -5.87 0.61
N TYR A 35 -8.83 -5.47 0.13
CA TYR A 35 -8.40 -5.72 -1.25
C TYR A 35 -6.88 -5.94 -1.40
N SER A 36 -6.09 -5.81 -0.34
CA SER A 36 -4.61 -5.83 -0.44
C SER A 36 -3.96 -6.53 0.75
N THR A 37 -2.77 -7.08 0.49
CA THR A 37 -1.88 -7.62 1.53
C THR A 37 -0.88 -6.59 2.05
N SER A 38 -0.97 -5.34 1.61
CA SER A 38 -0.05 -4.27 2.03
C SER A 38 -0.09 -4.06 3.54
N ARG A 39 1.10 -4.05 4.14
CA ARG A 39 1.25 -3.84 5.59
C ARG A 39 2.59 -3.17 5.87
N GLY A 40 2.61 -2.24 6.81
CA GLY A 40 3.85 -1.61 7.23
C GLY A 40 3.63 -0.37 8.08
N GLY A 41 4.73 0.25 8.49
CA GLY A 41 4.69 1.48 9.26
C GLY A 41 4.24 2.66 8.41
N VAL A 42 3.32 3.45 8.94
CA VAL A 42 2.79 4.65 8.28
C VAL A 42 2.96 5.85 9.22
N VAL A 43 3.54 6.90 8.69
CA VAL A 43 3.75 8.17 9.42
C VAL A 43 3.00 9.28 8.67
N GLU A 44 2.19 10.02 9.42
CA GLU A 44 1.42 11.14 8.88
C GLU A 44 2.02 12.47 9.32
N GLY A 45 2.27 13.35 8.34
CA GLY A 45 2.51 14.76 8.59
C GLY A 45 1.20 15.54 8.62
N GLU A 46 1.25 16.82 8.29
CA GLU A 46 0.05 17.65 8.17
C GLU A 46 -0.63 17.49 6.82
N ARG A 47 0.14 17.31 5.74
CA ARG A 47 -0.37 17.28 4.36
C ARG A 47 0.02 16.02 3.61
N ILE A 48 0.99 15.28 4.11
CA ILE A 48 1.58 14.12 3.43
C ILE A 48 1.68 12.98 4.43
N GLN A 49 1.43 11.77 3.95
CA GLN A 49 1.69 10.54 4.69
C GLN A 49 2.68 9.70 3.91
N ILE A 50 3.49 8.97 4.63
CA ILE A 50 4.46 8.04 4.04
C ILE A 50 4.31 6.67 4.69
N GLY A 51 4.73 5.63 3.96
CA GLY A 51 4.75 4.28 4.49
C GLY A 51 5.91 3.48 3.94
N LEU A 52 6.43 2.59 4.76
CA LEU A 52 7.33 1.54 4.30
C LEU A 52 6.51 0.25 4.32
N ILE A 53 6.15 -0.23 3.13
CA ILE A 53 5.13 -1.25 2.96
C ILE A 53 5.74 -2.55 2.47
N HIS A 54 5.23 -3.65 3.01
CA HIS A 54 5.60 -5.00 2.64
C HIS A 54 4.42 -5.70 1.98
N LYS A 55 4.70 -6.45 0.91
CA LYS A 55 3.76 -7.40 0.30
C LYS A 55 4.46 -8.75 0.21
N ALA A 56 3.84 -9.78 0.72
CA ALA A 56 4.37 -11.13 0.57
C ALA A 56 4.37 -11.54 -0.91
N ARG A 57 5.40 -12.24 -1.34
CA ARG A 57 5.51 -12.73 -2.72
C ARG A 57 4.25 -13.47 -3.17
N GLY A 58 3.86 -13.29 -4.41
CA GLY A 58 2.67 -13.93 -4.98
C GLY A 58 1.36 -13.37 -4.44
N THR A 59 1.37 -12.23 -3.75
CA THR A 59 0.15 -11.60 -3.22
C THR A 59 0.14 -10.12 -3.55
N GLY A 60 -1.00 -9.49 -3.38
CA GLY A 60 -1.08 -8.06 -3.59
C GLY A 60 -2.51 -7.53 -3.55
N SER A 61 -2.72 -6.49 -4.33
CA SER A 61 -4.01 -5.81 -4.35
C SER A 61 -4.82 -6.20 -5.57
N ARG A 62 -6.13 -6.35 -5.35
CA ARG A 62 -7.12 -6.34 -6.42
C ARG A 62 -7.30 -4.90 -6.91
N PRO A 63 -7.91 -4.68 -8.08
CA PRO A 63 -8.17 -3.32 -8.56
C PRO A 63 -8.94 -2.48 -7.54
N HIS A 64 -8.42 -1.28 -7.28
CA HIS A 64 -8.97 -0.34 -6.31
C HIS A 64 -8.60 1.09 -6.70
N SER A 65 -9.21 2.06 -6.05
CA SER A 65 -8.91 3.47 -6.28
C SER A 65 -9.03 4.28 -4.99
N HIS A 66 -8.45 5.46 -4.99
CA HIS A 66 -8.56 6.42 -3.89
C HIS A 66 -8.41 7.85 -4.43
N PRO A 67 -8.96 8.84 -3.74
CA PRO A 67 -8.95 10.21 -4.23
C PRO A 67 -7.61 10.93 -4.09
N ASN A 68 -6.68 10.40 -3.30
CA ASN A 68 -5.37 11.03 -3.14
C ASN A 68 -4.36 10.51 -4.17
N GLU A 69 -3.44 11.37 -4.56
CA GLU A 69 -2.32 11.04 -5.44
C GLU A 69 -1.30 10.18 -4.70
N GLN A 70 -0.60 9.32 -5.43
CA GLN A 70 0.34 8.38 -4.83
C GLN A 70 1.61 8.24 -5.65
N PHE A 71 2.75 8.18 -4.96
CA PHE A 71 4.01 7.69 -5.51
C PHE A 71 4.49 6.51 -4.70
N ASN A 72 4.98 5.47 -5.40
CA ASN A 72 5.71 4.37 -4.80
C ASN A 72 7.14 4.37 -5.31
N TYR A 73 8.07 3.93 -4.47
CA TYR A 73 9.43 3.61 -4.89
C TYR A 73 9.74 2.19 -4.44
N VAL A 74 10.02 1.29 -5.38
CA VAL A 74 10.28 -0.11 -5.09
C VAL A 74 11.71 -0.27 -4.57
N LEU A 75 11.86 -0.80 -3.36
CA LEU A 75 13.16 -1.01 -2.71
C LEU A 75 13.67 -2.42 -2.87
N GLN A 76 12.78 -3.40 -2.91
CA GLN A 76 13.10 -4.82 -3.03
C GLN A 76 12.00 -5.54 -3.79
N GLY A 77 12.39 -6.52 -4.60
CA GLY A 77 11.45 -7.35 -5.35
C GLY A 77 10.92 -6.67 -6.59
N THR A 78 9.87 -7.24 -7.16
CA THR A 78 9.23 -6.74 -8.37
C THR A 78 7.72 -6.71 -8.18
N LEU A 79 7.11 -5.55 -8.46
CA LEU A 79 5.65 -5.39 -8.51
C LEU A 79 5.17 -5.54 -9.95
N ARG A 80 4.10 -6.30 -10.13
CA ARG A 80 3.32 -6.31 -11.38
C ARG A 80 2.20 -5.29 -11.20
N VAL A 81 2.22 -4.23 -12.01
CA VAL A 81 1.39 -3.04 -11.81
C VAL A 81 0.50 -2.78 -13.02
N LYS A 82 -0.77 -2.52 -12.76
CA LYS A 82 -1.74 -2.07 -13.76
C LYS A 82 -2.32 -0.75 -13.27
N ILE A 83 -2.23 0.30 -14.08
CA ILE A 83 -2.75 1.64 -13.76
C ILE A 83 -3.65 2.08 -14.90
N GLY A 84 -4.97 2.22 -14.62
CA GLY A 84 -5.94 2.61 -15.62
C GLY A 84 -5.88 1.73 -16.86
N ASP A 85 -5.80 2.36 -18.02
CA ASP A 85 -5.72 1.66 -19.32
C ASP A 85 -4.27 1.38 -19.77
N SER A 86 -3.27 1.71 -18.94
CA SER A 86 -1.87 1.42 -19.27
C SER A 86 -1.63 -0.09 -19.33
N PRO A 87 -0.68 -0.56 -20.15
CA PRO A 87 -0.29 -1.97 -20.13
C PRO A 87 0.20 -2.39 -18.75
N GLU A 88 -0.09 -3.63 -18.35
CA GLU A 88 0.49 -4.21 -17.15
C GLU A 88 2.01 -4.20 -17.26
N THR A 89 2.68 -3.71 -16.23
CA THR A 89 4.12 -3.44 -16.25
C THR A 89 4.80 -4.06 -15.05
N LEU A 90 5.95 -4.69 -15.27
CA LEU A 90 6.81 -5.19 -14.19
C LEU A 90 7.71 -4.05 -13.70
N CYS A 91 7.66 -3.80 -12.40
CA CYS A 91 8.39 -2.72 -11.75
C CYS A 91 9.37 -3.30 -10.73
N PRO A 92 10.64 -3.51 -11.12
CA PRO A 92 11.67 -4.01 -10.19
C PRO A 92 12.15 -2.92 -9.23
N ALA A 93 13.00 -3.31 -8.30
CA ALA A 93 13.66 -2.37 -7.38
C ALA A 93 14.29 -1.21 -8.17
N GLY A 94 14.13 0.01 -7.65
CA GLY A 94 14.60 1.22 -8.31
C GLY A 94 13.55 1.91 -9.19
N THR A 95 12.33 1.36 -9.29
CA THR A 95 11.25 1.95 -10.08
C THR A 95 10.41 2.88 -9.22
N ALA A 96 10.16 4.10 -9.70
CA ALA A 96 9.14 4.98 -9.15
C ALA A 96 7.84 4.76 -9.92
N ILE A 97 6.73 4.65 -9.18
CA ILE A 97 5.41 4.40 -9.75
C ILE A 97 4.50 5.55 -9.35
N PHE A 98 3.88 6.20 -10.33
CA PHE A 98 2.91 7.27 -10.09
C PHE A 98 1.50 6.76 -10.30
N VAL A 99 0.65 6.94 -9.28
CA VAL A 99 -0.78 6.60 -9.37
C VAL A 99 -1.58 7.91 -9.26
N PRO A 100 -2.22 8.34 -10.35
CA PRO A 100 -3.07 9.53 -10.31
C PRO A 100 -4.28 9.36 -9.39
N ALA A 101 -4.80 10.47 -8.87
CA ALA A 101 -6.01 10.47 -8.06
C ALA A 101 -7.17 9.82 -8.81
N ASN A 102 -7.93 8.98 -8.12
CA ASN A 102 -9.15 8.32 -8.60
C ASN A 102 -8.95 7.32 -9.75
N VAL A 103 -7.73 7.01 -10.14
CA VAL A 103 -7.47 6.03 -11.20
C VAL A 103 -7.40 4.63 -10.61
N VAL A 104 -8.17 3.70 -11.19
CA VAL A 104 -8.17 2.30 -10.77
C VAL A 104 -6.81 1.68 -11.05
N HIS A 105 -6.25 0.99 -10.06
CA HIS A 105 -4.94 0.37 -10.16
C HIS A 105 -4.85 -0.89 -9.31
N SER A 106 -3.86 -1.73 -9.61
CA SER A 106 -3.53 -2.91 -8.82
C SER A 106 -2.02 -3.15 -8.83
N MET A 107 -1.52 -3.72 -7.73
CA MET A 107 -0.09 -4.01 -7.56
C MET A 107 0.06 -5.36 -6.88
N VAL A 108 0.77 -6.26 -7.52
CA VAL A 108 0.97 -7.63 -7.04
C VAL A 108 2.47 -7.92 -6.98
N ALA A 109 2.95 -8.43 -5.84
CA ALA A 109 4.31 -8.91 -5.72
C ALA A 109 4.47 -10.18 -6.54
N THR A 110 5.48 -10.23 -7.42
CA THR A 110 5.72 -11.44 -8.21
C THR A 110 6.13 -12.61 -7.32
N PRO A 111 5.96 -13.87 -7.79
CA PRO A 111 6.21 -15.04 -6.94
C PRO A 111 7.66 -15.26 -6.49
N GLU A 112 8.62 -14.52 -7.05
CA GLU A 112 10.05 -14.76 -6.81
C GLU A 112 10.52 -14.30 -5.44
N GLU A 113 10.02 -13.15 -4.96
CA GLU A 113 10.40 -12.64 -3.64
C GLU A 113 9.39 -11.62 -3.11
N ASP A 114 9.45 -11.41 -1.79
CA ASP A 114 8.64 -10.39 -1.13
C ASP A 114 9.03 -9.00 -1.66
N VAL A 115 8.05 -8.11 -1.69
CA VAL A 115 8.28 -6.74 -2.14
C VAL A 115 8.26 -5.78 -0.96
N ILE A 116 9.21 -4.86 -0.95
CA ILE A 116 9.25 -3.73 -0.03
C ILE A 116 9.26 -2.47 -0.87
N PHE A 117 8.33 -1.56 -0.57
CA PHE A 117 8.28 -0.28 -1.26
C PHE A 117 7.96 0.86 -0.30
N TYR A 118 8.48 2.01 -0.62
CA TYR A 118 8.16 3.26 0.04
C TYR A 118 6.98 3.90 -0.69
N VAL A 119 5.98 4.35 0.05
CA VAL A 119 4.80 5.01 -0.51
C VAL A 119 4.66 6.41 0.07
N SER A 120 4.27 7.34 -0.78
CA SER A 120 3.91 8.70 -0.38
C SER A 120 2.56 9.05 -0.99
N LYS A 121 1.64 9.53 -0.15
CA LYS A 121 0.31 9.99 -0.57
C LYS A 121 -0.01 11.30 0.13
N ASP A 122 -0.76 12.17 -0.53
CA ASP A 122 -1.30 13.31 0.17
C ASP A 122 -2.36 12.86 1.19
N LEU A 123 -2.63 13.69 2.19
CA LEU A 123 -3.55 13.38 3.29
C LEU A 123 -4.98 13.85 3.04
N SER A 124 -5.39 14.07 1.79
CA SER A 124 -6.80 14.29 1.47
C SER A 124 -7.64 13.03 1.75
N HIS A 125 -6.98 11.87 1.82
CA HIS A 125 -7.56 10.56 2.14
C HIS A 125 -6.52 9.75 2.92
N GLY A 126 -6.94 8.64 3.53
CA GLY A 126 -6.02 7.74 4.22
C GLY A 126 -5.15 6.93 3.27
N ILE A 127 -4.40 5.97 3.85
CA ILE A 127 -3.49 5.10 3.09
C ILE A 127 -4.29 4.05 2.29
N ALA A 128 -5.47 3.66 2.76
CA ALA A 128 -6.34 2.69 2.10
C ALA A 128 -7.28 3.38 1.10
N GLY A 129 -7.73 2.60 0.11
CA GLY A 129 -8.73 3.04 -0.86
C GLY A 129 -9.97 2.15 -0.82
N ASN A 130 -10.65 2.06 -1.96
CA ASN A 130 -11.86 1.29 -2.13
C ASN A 130 -11.72 0.29 -3.27
N PRO A 131 -12.17 -0.98 -3.10
CA PRO A 131 -12.19 -1.93 -4.21
C PRO A 131 -12.99 -1.38 -5.39
N ALA A 132 -12.49 -1.57 -6.61
CA ALA A 132 -13.13 -1.03 -7.81
C ALA A 132 -14.51 -1.65 -8.08
N ASP A 133 -14.70 -2.92 -7.68
CA ASP A 133 -15.98 -3.64 -7.83
C ASP A 133 -16.91 -3.42 -6.63
N GLY A 134 -16.49 -2.69 -5.61
CA GLY A 134 -17.27 -2.47 -4.38
C GLY A 134 -17.37 -3.68 -3.48
N ILE A 135 -16.63 -4.75 -3.75
CA ILE A 135 -16.71 -6.02 -3.01
C ILE A 135 -15.48 -6.19 -2.11
N ASN A 136 -15.73 -6.33 -0.81
CA ASN A 136 -14.67 -6.53 0.19
C ASN A 136 -14.33 -8.03 0.31
N SER A 137 -13.80 -8.62 -0.75
CA SER A 137 -13.50 -10.06 -0.79
C SER A 137 -12.05 -10.41 -0.42
N GLY A 138 -11.28 -9.41 0.02
CA GLY A 138 -9.90 -9.61 0.44
C GLY A 138 -8.87 -9.41 -0.67
N PRO A 139 -7.59 -9.66 -0.36
CA PRO A 139 -6.50 -9.44 -1.30
C PRO A 139 -6.51 -10.36 -2.50
N HIS A 140 -5.64 -10.03 -3.47
CA HIS A 140 -5.30 -10.92 -4.58
C HIS A 140 -4.22 -11.91 -4.14
N PHE A 141 -4.39 -13.17 -4.53
CA PHE A 141 -3.40 -14.22 -4.33
C PHE A 141 -3.14 -14.93 -5.66
N GLU A 142 -1.87 -15.04 -6.05
CA GLU A 142 -1.49 -15.87 -7.18
C GLU A 142 -1.73 -17.35 -6.84
N PRO A 143 -1.91 -18.23 -7.85
CA PRO A 143 -2.08 -19.66 -7.59
C PRO A 143 -0.96 -20.21 -6.71
N GLY A 144 -1.33 -20.91 -5.62
CA GLY A 144 -0.38 -21.48 -4.66
C GLY A 144 0.03 -20.55 -3.52
N PHE A 145 -0.44 -19.30 -3.51
CA PHE A 145 -0.07 -18.31 -2.49
C PHE A 145 -1.22 -17.90 -1.57
N GLY A 146 -2.43 -18.34 -1.87
CA GLY A 146 -3.61 -18.02 -1.06
C GLY A 146 -3.59 -18.71 0.30
N PRO A 147 -4.41 -18.23 1.27
CA PRO A 147 -4.56 -18.91 2.54
C PRO A 147 -5.06 -20.34 2.34
N LYS A 148 -4.53 -21.28 3.12
CA LYS A 148 -4.92 -22.69 3.01
C LYS A 148 -6.42 -22.92 3.19
N SER A 149 -7.06 -22.09 4.01
CA SER A 149 -8.52 -22.15 4.24
C SER A 149 -9.34 -21.82 2.99
N ARG A 150 -8.72 -21.22 1.97
CA ARG A 150 -9.37 -20.87 0.71
C ARG A 150 -8.97 -21.83 -0.43
N ALA A 151 -8.10 -22.76 -0.15
CA ALA A 151 -7.61 -23.73 -1.13
C ALA A 151 -8.45 -25.02 -1.18
N GLY A 152 -9.50 -25.07 -0.37
CA GLY A 152 -10.40 -26.20 -0.31
C GLY A 152 -11.54 -26.12 -1.31
#